data_e0909fa9935a217fe38cd3e32e9708fd
#
_entry.id   e0909fa9935a217fe38cd3e32e9708fd
#
_cell.length_a   1.000
_cell.length_b   1.000
_cell.length_c   1.000
_cell.angle_alpha   90.00
_cell.angle_beta   90.00
_cell.angle_gamma   90.00
#
_symmetry.space_group_name_H-M   'P 1'
#
loop_
_entity.id
_entity.type
_entity.pdbx_description
1 polymer ?
#
loop_
_entity_poly.entity_id
_entity_poly.type
_entity_poly.pdbx_seq_one_letter_code
_entity_poly.pdbx_strand_id
1 'polypeptide(L)'
;MRQALRAAAASPVRYQRRRPEETTLYRVVQENLETFLAEVEAGGVASLPQFVKDEFDAFLECGILAHGFLRVRCTECCHEKLVAFSCKRRGICPSCGARRMAESAAWLVDRVIPKVPVRQWVLSFPIPLRS
;
A
#
# COMPACT_ATOMS: atom_id res chain seq x y z
N MET A 1 -38.04 -6.32 -31.42
CA MET A 1 -37.59 -7.31 -30.45
C MET A 1 -36.38 -6.76 -29.71
N ARG A 2 -36.55 -6.24 -28.50
CA ARG A 2 -35.44 -5.72 -27.64
C ARG A 2 -35.04 -6.84 -26.69
N GLN A 3 -33.89 -7.48 -26.95
CA GLN A 3 -33.28 -8.40 -25.99
C GLN A 3 -32.78 -7.60 -24.79
N ALA A 4 -33.42 -7.79 -23.65
CA ALA A 4 -32.95 -7.31 -22.37
C ALA A 4 -31.66 -8.07 -22.02
N LEU A 5 -30.52 -7.38 -22.07
CA LEU A 5 -29.27 -7.84 -21.48
C LEU A 5 -29.51 -8.01 -19.97
N ARG A 6 -29.67 -9.27 -19.54
CA ARG A 6 -29.67 -9.64 -18.13
C ARG A 6 -28.28 -9.27 -17.58
N ALA A 7 -28.23 -8.20 -16.79
CA ALA A 7 -27.05 -7.92 -15.96
C ALA A 7 -26.82 -9.15 -15.07
N ALA A 8 -25.71 -9.85 -15.31
CA ALA A 8 -25.27 -10.90 -14.42
C ALA A 8 -25.07 -10.26 -13.04
N ALA A 9 -25.85 -10.70 -12.06
CA ALA A 9 -25.73 -10.25 -10.69
C ALA A 9 -24.30 -10.58 -10.23
N ALA A 10 -23.47 -9.55 -10.11
CA ALA A 10 -22.13 -9.70 -9.59
C ALA A 10 -22.24 -10.29 -8.18
N SER A 11 -21.64 -11.46 -7.97
CA SER A 11 -21.58 -12.08 -6.65
C SER A 11 -21.03 -11.04 -5.65
N PRO A 12 -21.63 -10.91 -4.46
CA PRO A 12 -21.19 -9.93 -3.48
C PRO A 12 -19.70 -10.17 -3.19
N VAL A 13 -18.88 -9.14 -3.43
CA VAL A 13 -17.45 -9.19 -3.16
C VAL A 13 -17.25 -9.46 -1.67
N ARG A 14 -16.92 -10.70 -1.33
CA ARG A 14 -16.65 -11.08 0.05
C ARG A 14 -15.30 -10.51 0.43
N TYR A 15 -15.25 -9.67 1.45
CA TYR A 15 -13.99 -9.16 1.97
C TYR A 15 -13.09 -10.31 2.45
N GLN A 16 -11.89 -10.36 1.92
CA GLN A 16 -10.82 -11.22 2.41
C GLN A 16 -9.72 -10.34 3.03
N ARG A 17 -9.28 -10.71 4.22
CA ARG A 17 -8.14 -10.04 4.85
C ARG A 17 -6.91 -10.22 3.95
N ARG A 18 -6.22 -9.14 3.70
CA ARG A 18 -4.89 -9.23 3.09
C ARG A 18 -3.94 -9.93 4.06
N ARG A 19 -3.09 -10.80 3.53
CA ARG A 19 -2.05 -11.51 4.27
C ARG A 19 -0.68 -11.05 3.79
N PRO A 20 -0.15 -9.95 4.34
CA PRO A 20 1.16 -9.43 3.94
C PRO A 20 2.27 -10.44 4.21
N GLU A 21 2.15 -11.22 5.28
CA GLU A 21 3.07 -12.25 5.71
C GLU A 21 3.30 -13.36 4.65
N GLU A 22 2.39 -13.53 3.71
CA GLU A 22 2.49 -14.51 2.62
C GLU A 22 3.17 -13.95 1.38
N THR A 23 3.48 -12.64 1.35
CA THR A 23 4.08 -12.00 0.17
C THR A 23 5.59 -12.20 0.11
N THR A 24 6.13 -12.33 -1.10
CA THR A 24 7.58 -12.45 -1.31
C THR A 24 8.33 -11.26 -0.73
N LEU A 25 7.83 -10.03 -0.93
CA LEU A 25 8.46 -8.83 -0.40
C LEU A 25 8.56 -8.86 1.14
N TYR A 26 7.48 -9.28 1.81
CA TYR A 26 7.48 -9.37 3.26
C TYR A 26 8.58 -10.32 3.75
N ARG A 27 8.64 -11.52 3.17
CA ARG A 27 9.66 -12.53 3.55
C ARG A 27 11.08 -12.04 3.30
N VAL A 28 11.33 -11.45 2.14
CA VAL A 28 12.66 -10.90 1.83
C VAL A 28 13.08 -9.85 2.86
N VAL A 29 12.19 -8.93 3.21
CA VAL A 29 12.50 -7.90 4.22
C VAL A 29 12.71 -8.54 5.59
N GLN A 30 11.82 -9.43 6.02
CA GLN A 30 11.89 -10.08 7.31
C GLN A 30 13.18 -10.88 7.50
N GLU A 31 13.62 -11.60 6.46
CA GLU A 31 14.79 -12.48 6.52
C GLU A 31 16.12 -11.71 6.43
N ASN A 32 16.14 -10.54 5.78
CA ASN A 32 17.40 -9.86 5.48
C ASN A 32 17.59 -8.51 6.17
N LEU A 33 16.57 -7.97 6.83
CA LEU A 33 16.62 -6.62 7.41
C LEU A 33 17.76 -6.46 8.43
N GLU A 34 17.88 -7.38 9.36
CA GLU A 34 18.93 -7.34 10.42
C GLU A 34 20.34 -7.39 9.82
N THR A 35 20.55 -8.30 8.85
CA THR A 35 21.83 -8.42 8.13
C THR A 35 22.16 -7.13 7.38
N PHE A 36 21.18 -6.59 6.66
CA PHE A 36 21.35 -5.34 5.93
C PHE A 36 21.71 -4.17 6.86
N LEU A 37 21.03 -4.04 8.00
CA LEU A 37 21.33 -2.98 8.97
C LEU A 37 22.74 -3.13 9.54
N ALA A 38 23.15 -4.36 9.88
CA ALA A 38 24.49 -4.64 10.39
C ALA A 38 25.58 -4.35 9.35
N GLU A 39 25.36 -4.69 8.08
CA GLU A 39 26.30 -4.39 6.99
C GLU A 39 26.46 -2.88 6.75
N VAL A 40 25.37 -2.12 6.79
CA VAL A 40 25.42 -0.66 6.66
C VAL A 40 26.20 -0.03 7.80
N GLU A 41 26.01 -0.51 9.03
CA GLU A 41 26.75 -0.01 10.19
C GLU A 41 28.24 -0.40 10.14
N ALA A 42 28.58 -1.60 9.67
CA ALA A 42 29.96 -2.05 9.51
C ALA A 42 30.70 -1.37 8.37
N GLY A 43 30.00 -0.94 7.32
CA GLY A 43 30.59 -0.31 6.14
C GLY A 43 31.11 1.12 6.34
N GLY A 44 31.04 1.67 7.56
CA GLY A 44 31.54 3.02 7.89
C GLY A 44 30.78 4.17 7.23
N VAL A 45 29.70 3.89 6.53
CA VAL A 45 28.72 4.87 6.07
C VAL A 45 27.90 5.31 7.29
N ALA A 46 27.56 6.60 7.36
CA ALA A 46 26.72 7.09 8.45
C ALA A 46 25.50 6.16 8.67
N SER A 47 25.28 5.77 9.93
CA SER A 47 24.13 4.92 10.31
C SER A 47 22.84 5.41 9.63
N LEU A 48 22.03 4.47 9.15
CA LEU A 48 20.74 4.81 8.56
C LEU A 48 19.92 5.66 9.53
N PRO A 49 19.35 6.77 9.05
CA PRO A 49 18.47 7.61 9.88
C PRO A 49 17.36 6.76 10.52
N GLN A 50 17.02 7.08 11.78
CA GLN A 50 16.02 6.31 12.53
C GLN A 50 14.68 6.20 11.80
N PHE A 51 14.25 7.25 11.11
CA PHE A 51 12.99 7.22 10.36
C PHE A 51 12.95 6.14 9.27
N VAL A 52 14.13 5.76 8.70
CA VAL A 52 14.22 4.68 7.70
C VAL A 52 14.05 3.32 8.38
N LYS A 53 14.68 3.13 9.54
CA LYS A 53 14.51 1.92 10.36
C LYS A 53 13.04 1.76 10.76
N ASP A 54 12.41 2.82 11.24
CA ASP A 54 10.99 2.86 11.59
C ASP A 54 10.04 2.54 10.42
N GLU A 55 10.43 2.85 9.17
CA GLU A 55 9.66 2.49 7.98
C GLU A 55 9.65 0.97 7.74
N PHE A 56 10.77 0.30 7.96
CA PHE A 56 10.86 -1.16 7.86
C PHE A 56 10.03 -1.84 8.95
N ASP A 57 10.17 -1.41 10.20
CA ASP A 57 9.41 -1.96 11.32
C ASP A 57 7.91 -1.80 11.09
N ALA A 58 7.48 -0.60 10.74
CA ALA A 58 6.09 -0.33 10.43
C ALA A 58 5.55 -1.14 9.22
N PHE A 59 6.41 -1.45 8.24
CA PHE A 59 6.04 -2.34 7.14
C PHE A 59 5.82 -3.78 7.60
N LEU A 60 6.70 -4.30 8.44
CA LEU A 60 6.60 -5.67 8.97
C LEU A 60 5.38 -5.87 9.89
N GLU A 61 4.90 -4.82 10.54
CA GLU A 61 3.69 -4.86 11.37
C GLU A 61 2.39 -4.62 10.59
N CYS A 62 2.51 -4.06 9.39
CA CYS A 62 1.38 -3.55 8.62
C CYS A 62 0.41 -4.62 8.14
N GLY A 63 -0.82 -4.60 8.63
CA GLY A 63 -1.88 -5.51 8.17
C GLY A 63 -1.88 -6.86 8.88
N ILE A 64 -1.07 -7.04 9.91
CA ILE A 64 -0.97 -8.26 10.71
C ILE A 64 -1.81 -8.09 11.98
N LEU A 65 -2.74 -9.02 12.22
CA LEU A 65 -3.66 -8.94 13.36
C LEU A 65 -2.95 -9.00 14.72
N ALA A 66 -1.81 -9.67 14.81
CA ALA A 66 -1.01 -9.78 16.04
C ALA A 66 -0.48 -8.42 16.53
N HIS A 67 -0.28 -7.47 15.60
CA HIS A 67 0.18 -6.11 15.91
C HIS A 67 -0.96 -5.12 16.13
N GLY A 68 -2.19 -5.60 16.18
CA GLY A 68 -3.37 -4.82 16.52
C GLY A 68 -4.42 -4.77 15.41
N PHE A 69 -5.66 -4.61 15.85
CA PHE A 69 -6.82 -4.62 14.95
C PHE A 69 -8.01 -3.84 15.55
N LEU A 70 -8.93 -3.49 14.67
CA LEU A 70 -10.26 -3.03 15.02
C LEU A 70 -11.26 -4.17 14.81
N ARG A 71 -12.16 -4.34 15.77
CA ARG A 71 -13.35 -5.20 15.63
C ARG A 71 -14.53 -4.32 15.23
N VAL A 72 -15.01 -4.52 14.03
CA VAL A 72 -16.17 -3.80 13.49
C VAL A 72 -17.38 -4.73 13.51
N ARG A 73 -18.47 -4.30 14.11
CA ARG A 73 -19.74 -5.04 14.18
C ARG A 73 -20.85 -4.25 13.52
N CYS A 74 -21.61 -4.91 12.68
CA CYS A 74 -22.84 -4.34 12.14
C CYS A 74 -23.93 -4.35 13.21
N THR A 75 -24.63 -3.24 13.39
CA THR A 75 -25.72 -3.10 14.36
C THR A 75 -26.99 -3.81 13.95
N GLU A 76 -27.20 -4.01 12.65
CA GLU A 76 -28.41 -4.64 12.11
C GLU A 76 -28.31 -6.18 12.05
N CYS A 77 -27.24 -6.70 11.41
CA CYS A 77 -27.09 -8.14 11.20
C CYS A 77 -26.10 -8.81 12.15
N CYS A 78 -25.52 -8.07 13.09
CA CYS A 78 -24.50 -8.55 14.03
C CYS A 78 -23.24 -9.18 13.40
N HIS A 79 -23.07 -9.04 12.09
CA HIS A 79 -21.86 -9.50 11.41
C HIS A 79 -20.63 -8.77 11.94
N GLU A 80 -19.59 -9.52 12.25
CA GLU A 80 -18.34 -8.99 12.78
C GLU A 80 -17.20 -9.15 11.80
N LYS A 81 -16.29 -8.17 11.81
CA LYS A 81 -15.11 -8.17 10.96
C LYS A 81 -13.92 -7.63 11.73
N LEU A 82 -12.80 -8.34 11.63
CA LEU A 82 -11.51 -7.85 12.15
C LEU A 82 -10.76 -7.11 11.03
N VAL A 83 -10.30 -5.92 11.34
CA VAL A 83 -9.53 -5.06 10.43
C VAL A 83 -8.19 -4.77 11.09
N ALA A 84 -7.12 -5.38 10.59
CA ALA A 84 -5.76 -5.14 11.10
C ALA A 84 -5.34 -3.68 10.86
N PHE A 85 -4.54 -3.14 11.78
CA PHE A 85 -4.00 -1.80 11.62
C PHE A 85 -3.06 -1.72 10.43
N SER A 86 -3.01 -0.55 9.82
CA SER A 86 -2.13 -0.25 8.69
C SER A 86 -1.12 0.80 9.09
N CYS A 87 0.12 0.69 8.60
CA CYS A 87 1.20 1.62 8.94
C CYS A 87 0.96 3.04 8.42
N LYS A 88 0.11 3.23 7.41
CA LYS A 88 -0.18 4.52 6.75
C LYS A 88 1.07 5.25 6.24
N ARG A 89 2.21 4.57 6.19
CA ARG A 89 3.49 5.10 5.73
C ARG A 89 3.57 5.15 4.20
N ARG A 90 4.50 5.96 3.67
CA ARG A 90 4.62 6.20 2.22
C ARG A 90 5.81 5.52 1.58
N GLY A 91 6.78 5.08 2.38
CA GLY A 91 8.04 4.54 1.90
C GLY A 91 7.90 3.12 1.38
N ILE A 92 8.12 2.14 2.24
CA ILE A 92 8.34 0.75 1.85
C ILE A 92 7.04 -0.02 1.65
N CYS A 93 5.97 0.31 2.37
CA CYS A 93 4.74 -0.47 2.34
C CYS A 93 3.94 -0.28 1.03
N PRO A 94 3.90 -1.26 0.13
CA PRO A 94 3.22 -1.12 -1.16
C PRO A 94 1.70 -0.96 -1.01
N SER A 95 1.09 -1.54 0.02
CA SER A 95 -0.34 -1.41 0.27
C SER A 95 -0.77 -0.03 0.69
N CYS A 96 -0.02 0.59 1.59
CA CYS A 96 -0.33 1.93 2.08
C CYS A 96 0.03 2.96 1.02
N GLY A 97 1.11 2.75 0.28
CA GLY A 97 1.50 3.56 -0.87
C GLY A 97 0.45 3.54 -1.97
N ALA A 98 0.03 2.35 -2.43
CA ALA A 98 -0.98 2.21 -3.47
C ALA A 98 -2.33 2.83 -3.09
N ARG A 99 -2.77 2.66 -1.84
CA ARG A 99 -4.00 3.30 -1.36
C ARG A 99 -3.93 4.81 -1.45
N ARG A 100 -2.83 5.42 -1.00
CA ARG A 100 -2.63 6.86 -1.10
C ARG A 100 -2.57 7.36 -2.54
N MET A 101 -1.89 6.62 -3.40
CA MET A 101 -1.84 6.96 -4.82
C MET A 101 -3.24 6.96 -5.43
N ALA A 102 -4.05 5.94 -5.13
CA ALA A 102 -5.43 5.86 -5.60
C ALA A 102 -6.30 7.01 -5.06
N GLU A 103 -6.20 7.33 -3.77
CA GLU A 103 -6.92 8.45 -3.15
C GLU A 103 -6.50 9.80 -3.75
N SER A 104 -5.19 10.00 -3.96
CA SER A 104 -4.68 11.22 -4.58
C SER A 104 -5.11 11.34 -6.04
N ALA A 105 -5.08 10.24 -6.79
CA ALA A 105 -5.55 10.22 -8.18
C ALA A 105 -7.03 10.54 -8.27
N ALA A 106 -7.86 9.93 -7.44
CA ALA A 106 -9.29 10.22 -7.39
C ALA A 106 -9.55 11.69 -7.05
N TRP A 107 -8.86 12.23 -6.03
CA TRP A 107 -8.99 13.63 -5.65
C TRP A 107 -8.59 14.59 -6.78
N LEU A 108 -7.50 14.29 -7.49
CA LEU A 108 -7.05 15.09 -8.64
C LEU A 108 -8.08 15.07 -9.77
N VAL A 109 -8.62 13.90 -10.11
CA VAL A 109 -9.61 13.74 -11.18
C VAL A 109 -10.94 14.43 -10.82
N ASP A 110 -11.36 14.31 -9.56
CA ASP A 110 -12.67 14.81 -9.13
C ASP A 110 -12.68 16.32 -8.84
N ARG A 111 -11.52 16.88 -8.42
CA ARG A 111 -11.46 18.24 -7.87
C ARG A 111 -10.52 19.21 -8.57
N VAL A 112 -9.47 18.71 -9.21
CA VAL A 112 -8.39 19.56 -9.75
C VAL A 112 -8.34 19.54 -11.26
N ILE A 113 -8.39 18.36 -11.88
CA ILE A 113 -8.27 18.24 -13.33
C ILE A 113 -9.63 18.55 -13.96
N PRO A 114 -9.71 19.57 -14.84
CA PRO A 114 -10.95 19.86 -15.52
C PRO A 114 -11.33 18.70 -16.45
N LYS A 115 -12.64 18.50 -16.67
CA LYS A 115 -13.17 17.46 -17.57
C LYS A 115 -12.96 17.84 -19.06
N VAL A 116 -11.72 17.95 -19.46
CA VAL A 116 -11.29 18.25 -20.83
C VAL A 116 -10.33 17.17 -21.32
N PRO A 117 -10.20 16.97 -22.63
CA PRO A 117 -9.17 16.07 -23.16
C PRO A 117 -7.78 16.53 -22.72
N VAL A 118 -7.05 15.65 -22.01
CA VAL A 118 -5.71 15.93 -21.52
C VAL A 118 -4.69 15.06 -22.27
N ARG A 119 -3.49 15.59 -22.48
CA ARG A 119 -2.34 14.84 -23.01
C ARG A 119 -1.21 14.91 -22.01
N GLN A 120 -0.63 13.76 -21.72
CA GLN A 120 0.58 13.69 -20.91
C GLN A 120 1.81 13.69 -21.80
N TRP A 121 2.75 14.59 -21.53
CA TRP A 121 4.04 14.63 -22.16
C TRP A 121 5.08 14.15 -21.14
N VAL A 122 5.84 13.13 -21.51
CA VAL A 122 6.93 12.60 -20.68
C VAL A 122 8.24 12.94 -21.37
N LEU A 123 9.04 13.78 -20.71
CA LEU A 123 10.39 14.11 -21.14
C LEU A 123 11.37 13.31 -20.31
N SER A 124 12.25 12.56 -20.96
CA SER A 124 13.35 11.87 -20.29
C SER A 124 14.68 12.42 -20.78
N PHE A 125 15.54 12.77 -19.84
CA PHE A 125 16.90 13.20 -20.15
C PHE A 125 17.87 12.03 -19.98
N PRO A 126 18.86 11.87 -20.87
CA PRO A 126 19.95 10.91 -20.66
C PRO A 126 20.63 11.13 -19.32
N ILE A 127 21.10 10.05 -18.68
CA ILE A 127 21.74 10.08 -17.36
C ILE A 127 22.85 11.15 -17.26
N PRO A 128 23.73 11.33 -18.29
CA PRO A 128 24.78 12.35 -18.24
C PRO A 128 24.28 13.81 -18.13
N LEU A 129 23.01 14.06 -18.44
CA LEU A 129 22.39 15.39 -18.40
C LEU A 129 21.54 15.62 -17.13
N ARG A 130 21.60 14.69 -16.16
CA ARG A 130 20.83 14.78 -14.89
C ARG A 130 21.63 15.35 -13.73
N SER A 131 22.81 15.93 -14.03
CA SER A 131 23.67 16.58 -13.01
C SER A 131 23.08 17.90 -12.53
#